data_11e1d64aac9487e742bc9d16f462c150
#
_entry.id   11e1d64aac9487e742bc9d16f462c150
#
_cell.length_a   1.000
_cell.length_b   1.000
_cell.length_c   1.000
_cell.angle_alpha   90.00
_cell.angle_beta   90.00
_cell.angle_gamma   90.00
#
_symmetry.space_group_name_H-M   'P 1'
#
loop_
_entity.id
_entity.type
_entity.pdbx_description
1 polymer ?
#
loop_
_entity_poly.entity_id
_entity_poly.type
_entity_poly.pdbx_seq_one_letter_code
_entity_poly.pdbx_strand_id
1 'polypeptide(L)'
;MPPSLLLCLCHGPGTLPLAISISVLKSLLMSDALHIFTDGSFDDASSSGGWAFVVHEAGHQVHSASGRTVGISNNTFEVLAVLNALSWIAAEAPTRAVTLWTDAVHVIEGCHRYRAIWRNNGWKRITPNQRTRRRPIPDRNIWQQLDSLLERHPHVVVEWCKGHSGTVGNEYADALARGVSHATVI
;
A
#
# COMPACT_ATOMS: atom_id res chain seq x y z
N MET A 1 35.76 45.46 -12.13
CA MET A 1 34.40 46.08 -12.06
C MET A 1 33.64 45.64 -13.31
N PRO A 2 32.66 44.77 -13.26
CA PRO A 2 31.70 44.55 -14.33
C PRO A 2 30.42 45.36 -14.07
N PRO A 3 29.71 45.78 -15.10
CA PRO A 3 28.55 46.65 -14.97
C PRO A 3 27.28 45.92 -14.58
N SER A 4 26.50 46.57 -13.73
CA SER A 4 25.18 46.14 -13.29
C SER A 4 24.18 46.16 -14.43
N LEU A 5 23.54 45.02 -14.70
CA LEU A 5 22.37 44.94 -15.58
C LEU A 5 21.12 45.33 -14.80
N LEU A 6 20.61 46.49 -15.08
CA LEU A 6 19.33 46.98 -14.55
C LEU A 6 18.20 46.38 -15.39
N LEU A 7 17.48 45.39 -14.85
CA LEU A 7 16.29 44.84 -15.50
C LEU A 7 15.10 45.75 -15.19
N CYS A 8 14.67 46.51 -16.18
CA CYS A 8 13.48 47.33 -16.11
C CYS A 8 12.24 46.47 -16.27
N LEU A 9 11.52 46.17 -15.18
CA LEU A 9 10.22 45.49 -15.20
C LEU A 9 9.14 46.51 -15.52
N CYS A 10 8.65 46.50 -16.76
CA CYS A 10 7.44 47.22 -17.14
C CYS A 10 6.22 46.54 -16.49
N HIS A 11 5.60 47.21 -15.53
CA HIS A 11 4.31 46.81 -14.94
C HIS A 11 3.18 47.19 -15.90
N GLY A 12 2.57 46.18 -16.54
CA GLY A 12 1.25 46.32 -17.15
C GLY A 12 0.15 46.15 -16.11
N PRO A 13 -0.94 46.88 -16.13
CA PRO A 13 -2.04 46.72 -15.18
C PRO A 13 -2.89 45.54 -15.56
N GLY A 14 -3.00 44.53 -14.67
CA GLY A 14 -4.10 43.57 -14.75
C GLY A 14 -3.83 42.06 -14.64
N THR A 15 -2.79 41.63 -13.92
CA THR A 15 -2.72 40.21 -13.49
C THR A 15 -2.46 40.17 -12.00
N LEU A 16 -3.54 39.96 -11.25
CA LEU A 16 -3.42 39.51 -9.86
C LEU A 16 -2.74 38.13 -9.87
N PRO A 17 -1.63 37.96 -9.16
CA PRO A 17 -1.12 36.60 -8.96
C PRO A 17 -2.17 35.85 -8.15
N LEU A 18 -2.75 34.76 -8.72
CA LEU A 18 -3.54 33.81 -7.98
C LEU A 18 -2.59 33.19 -6.94
N ALA A 19 -2.53 33.82 -5.76
CA ALA A 19 -1.91 33.21 -4.59
C ALA A 19 -2.80 32.07 -4.14
N ILE A 20 -2.62 30.90 -4.78
CA ILE A 20 -3.26 29.65 -4.31
C ILE A 20 -2.74 29.42 -2.90
N SER A 21 -3.63 29.48 -1.92
CA SER A 21 -3.30 29.22 -0.52
C SER A 21 -2.64 27.83 -0.43
N ILE A 22 -1.61 27.72 0.40
CA ILE A 22 -0.95 26.43 0.69
C ILE A 22 -1.97 25.37 1.14
N SER A 23 -3.06 25.78 1.80
CA SER A 23 -4.16 24.88 2.18
C SER A 23 -4.94 24.35 0.97
N VAL A 24 -5.17 25.19 -0.05
CA VAL A 24 -5.84 24.78 -1.30
C VAL A 24 -4.92 23.88 -2.13
N LEU A 25 -3.62 24.22 -2.17
CA LEU A 25 -2.63 23.36 -2.84
C LEU A 25 -2.49 21.99 -2.14
N LYS A 26 -2.48 21.96 -0.80
CA LYS A 26 -2.53 20.71 -0.03
C LYS A 26 -3.83 19.95 -0.27
N SER A 27 -4.98 20.60 -0.31
CA SER A 27 -6.27 19.95 -0.59
C SER A 27 -6.31 19.36 -1.99
N LEU A 28 -5.79 20.06 -3.00
CA LEU A 28 -5.68 19.57 -4.38
C LEU A 28 -4.70 18.37 -4.47
N LEU A 29 -3.55 18.44 -3.81
CA LEU A 29 -2.57 17.33 -3.77
C LEU A 29 -3.09 16.12 -2.99
N MET A 30 -3.93 16.32 -1.97
CA MET A 30 -4.54 15.24 -1.21
C MET A 30 -5.78 14.64 -1.90
N SER A 31 -6.44 15.38 -2.81
CA SER A 31 -7.56 14.82 -3.62
C SER A 31 -7.08 13.84 -4.69
N ASP A 32 -5.79 13.89 -5.05
CA ASP A 32 -5.18 13.01 -6.06
C ASP A 32 -4.50 11.76 -5.48
N ALA A 33 -4.47 11.63 -4.15
CA ALA A 33 -3.89 10.46 -3.50
C ALA A 33 -4.80 9.24 -3.66
N LEU A 34 -4.20 8.10 -4.00
CA LEU A 34 -4.91 6.83 -4.01
C LEU A 34 -4.95 6.23 -2.60
N HIS A 35 -6.11 5.70 -2.22
CA HIS A 35 -6.29 4.89 -1.04
C HIS A 35 -6.55 3.46 -1.47
N ILE A 36 -5.66 2.53 -1.10
CA ILE A 36 -5.77 1.13 -1.48
C ILE A 36 -5.95 0.31 -0.21
N PHE A 37 -7.03 -0.45 -0.15
CA PHE A 37 -7.37 -1.33 0.97
C PHE A 37 -7.05 -2.76 0.57
N THR A 38 -6.40 -3.50 1.46
CA THR A 38 -5.96 -4.88 1.20
C THR A 38 -6.45 -5.82 2.30
N ASP A 39 -6.82 -7.03 1.91
CA ASP A 39 -7.22 -8.08 2.86
C ASP A 39 -6.90 -9.47 2.32
N GLY A 40 -6.73 -10.42 3.24
CA GLY A 40 -6.47 -11.82 3.00
C GLY A 40 -7.45 -12.71 3.74
N SER A 41 -7.84 -13.82 3.13
CA SER A 41 -8.72 -14.82 3.73
C SER A 41 -8.13 -16.21 3.54
N PHE A 42 -8.22 -17.07 4.55
CA PHE A 42 -7.71 -18.44 4.51
C PHE A 42 -8.75 -19.42 5.06
N ASP A 43 -8.89 -20.56 4.38
CA ASP A 43 -9.69 -21.68 4.79
C ASP A 43 -8.79 -22.88 5.08
N ASP A 44 -8.66 -23.25 6.35
CA ASP A 44 -7.85 -24.35 6.82
C ASP A 44 -8.33 -25.71 6.23
N ALA A 45 -9.63 -25.86 6.01
CA ALA A 45 -10.19 -27.13 5.55
C ALA A 45 -9.77 -27.46 4.12
N SER A 46 -9.68 -26.46 3.26
CA SER A 46 -9.25 -26.62 1.87
C SER A 46 -7.76 -26.31 1.67
N SER A 47 -7.05 -25.82 2.69
CA SER A 47 -5.68 -25.28 2.59
C SER A 47 -5.55 -24.26 1.46
N SER A 48 -6.59 -23.47 1.25
CA SER A 48 -6.65 -22.44 0.22
C SER A 48 -7.14 -21.12 0.77
N GLY A 49 -6.84 -20.04 0.08
CA GLY A 49 -7.31 -18.73 0.49
C GLY A 49 -7.39 -17.76 -0.66
N GLY A 50 -7.86 -16.58 -0.36
CA GLY A 50 -7.96 -15.47 -1.29
C GLY A 50 -7.22 -14.25 -0.77
N TRP A 51 -6.81 -13.44 -1.70
CA TRP A 51 -6.29 -12.10 -1.47
C TRP A 51 -7.10 -11.11 -2.29
N ALA A 52 -7.23 -9.89 -1.80
CA ALA A 52 -7.89 -8.83 -2.55
C ALA A 52 -7.27 -7.46 -2.23
N PHE A 53 -7.41 -6.55 -3.19
CA PHE A 53 -7.24 -5.13 -2.95
C PHE A 53 -8.28 -4.31 -3.69
N VAL A 54 -8.60 -3.14 -3.13
CA VAL A 54 -9.58 -2.19 -3.66
C VAL A 54 -8.95 -0.80 -3.70
N VAL A 55 -9.02 -0.13 -4.83
CA VAL A 55 -8.45 1.20 -5.06
C VAL A 55 -9.55 2.25 -5.03
N HIS A 56 -9.39 3.24 -4.18
CA HIS A 56 -10.24 4.42 -4.10
C HIS A 56 -9.48 5.67 -4.53
N GLU A 57 -10.14 6.52 -5.29
CA GLU A 57 -9.71 7.84 -5.66
C GLU A 57 -10.84 8.84 -5.37
N ALA A 58 -10.52 9.93 -4.67
CA ALA A 58 -11.52 10.93 -4.26
C ALA A 58 -12.78 10.34 -3.59
N GLY A 59 -12.61 9.27 -2.81
CA GLY A 59 -13.69 8.57 -2.11
C GLY A 59 -14.49 7.57 -2.97
N HIS A 60 -14.19 7.43 -4.25
CA HIS A 60 -14.86 6.50 -5.15
C HIS A 60 -13.95 5.30 -5.47
N GLN A 61 -14.54 4.11 -5.55
CA GLN A 61 -13.82 2.95 -6.03
C GLN A 61 -13.55 3.08 -7.53
N VAL A 62 -12.28 2.97 -7.91
CA VAL A 62 -11.83 3.06 -9.31
C VAL A 62 -11.28 1.74 -9.85
N HIS A 63 -10.79 0.87 -8.96
CA HIS A 63 -10.29 -0.46 -9.35
C HIS A 63 -10.39 -1.45 -8.19
N SER A 64 -10.42 -2.74 -8.50
CA SER A 64 -10.26 -3.82 -7.54
C SER A 64 -9.70 -5.05 -8.23
N ALA A 65 -8.97 -5.87 -7.49
CA ALA A 65 -8.54 -7.18 -7.94
C ALA A 65 -8.51 -8.17 -6.77
N SER A 66 -8.75 -9.42 -7.08
CA SER A 66 -8.69 -10.52 -6.14
C SER A 66 -8.19 -11.79 -6.82
N GLY A 67 -7.71 -12.74 -6.05
CA GLY A 67 -7.29 -14.03 -6.54
C GLY A 67 -7.29 -15.08 -5.44
N ARG A 68 -7.24 -16.34 -5.83
CA ARG A 68 -7.21 -17.48 -4.91
C ARG A 68 -6.06 -18.41 -5.25
N THR A 69 -5.47 -19.00 -4.22
CA THR A 69 -4.40 -19.98 -4.38
C THR A 69 -4.34 -20.92 -3.17
N VAL A 70 -3.53 -21.95 -3.24
CA VAL A 70 -3.16 -22.75 -2.08
C VAL A 70 -2.19 -21.98 -1.18
N GLY A 71 -2.28 -22.15 0.12
CA GLY A 71 -1.43 -21.46 1.09
C GLY A 71 -1.40 -22.18 2.42
N ILE A 72 -0.70 -21.60 3.37
CA ILE A 72 -0.43 -22.23 4.67
C ILE A 72 -1.03 -21.49 5.87
N SER A 73 -1.46 -20.26 5.68
CA SER A 73 -2.03 -19.46 6.78
C SER A 73 -2.70 -18.19 6.26
N ASN A 74 -3.56 -17.60 7.07
CA ASN A 74 -4.15 -16.28 6.77
C ASN A 74 -3.06 -15.22 6.54
N ASN A 75 -1.99 -15.23 7.32
CA ASN A 75 -0.88 -14.29 7.17
C ASN A 75 -0.27 -14.29 5.76
N THR A 76 -0.22 -15.46 5.10
CA THR A 76 0.26 -15.56 3.71
C THR A 76 -0.59 -14.73 2.77
N PHE A 77 -1.92 -14.80 2.92
CA PHE A 77 -2.86 -14.10 2.02
C PHE A 77 -2.89 -12.59 2.27
N GLU A 78 -2.73 -12.17 3.52
CA GLU A 78 -2.58 -10.75 3.86
C GLU A 78 -1.34 -10.13 3.18
N VAL A 79 -0.20 -10.83 3.26
CA VAL A 79 1.03 -10.36 2.58
C VAL A 79 0.89 -10.41 1.06
N LEU A 80 0.19 -11.43 0.52
CA LEU A 80 -0.10 -11.53 -0.91
C LEU A 80 -1.00 -10.38 -1.39
N ALA A 81 -2.00 -9.97 -0.62
CA ALA A 81 -2.86 -8.84 -0.94
C ALA A 81 -2.04 -7.56 -1.11
N VAL A 82 -1.16 -7.27 -0.16
CA VAL A 82 -0.24 -6.12 -0.22
C VAL A 82 0.74 -6.23 -1.39
N LEU A 83 1.31 -7.40 -1.64
CA LEU A 83 2.22 -7.60 -2.78
C LEU A 83 1.53 -7.33 -4.12
N ASN A 84 0.30 -7.83 -4.30
CA ASN A 84 -0.47 -7.61 -5.53
C ASN A 84 -0.86 -6.13 -5.69
N ALA A 85 -1.27 -5.46 -4.61
CA ALA A 85 -1.53 -4.02 -4.61
C ALA A 85 -0.29 -3.22 -5.02
N LEU A 86 0.89 -3.52 -4.44
CA LEU A 86 2.16 -2.88 -4.80
C LEU A 86 2.56 -3.15 -6.26
N SER A 87 2.28 -4.35 -6.77
CA SER A 87 2.54 -4.70 -8.17
C SER A 87 1.66 -3.88 -9.11
N TRP A 88 0.39 -3.69 -8.75
CA TRP A 88 -0.53 -2.83 -9.48
C TRP A 88 -0.08 -1.35 -9.43
N ILE A 89 0.32 -0.84 -8.25
CA ILE A 89 0.86 0.52 -8.12
C ILE A 89 2.06 0.73 -9.03
N ALA A 90 2.98 -0.23 -9.07
CA ALA A 90 4.18 -0.15 -9.91
C ALA A 90 3.85 -0.08 -11.41
N ALA A 91 2.76 -0.69 -11.85
CA ALA A 91 2.32 -0.71 -13.25
C ALA A 91 1.47 0.52 -13.61
N GLU A 92 0.48 0.85 -12.78
CA GLU A 92 -0.59 1.76 -13.13
C GLU A 92 -0.46 3.14 -12.47
N ALA A 93 0.26 3.24 -11.35
CA ALA A 93 0.37 4.47 -10.56
C ALA A 93 1.79 4.74 -10.02
N PRO A 94 2.85 4.59 -10.84
CA PRO A 94 4.24 4.52 -10.37
C PRO A 94 4.76 5.80 -9.70
N THR A 95 4.08 6.93 -9.89
CA THR A 95 4.50 8.24 -9.36
C THR A 95 3.45 8.92 -8.48
N ARG A 96 2.28 8.29 -8.31
CA ARG A 96 1.18 8.85 -7.53
C ARG A 96 1.40 8.67 -6.04
N ALA A 97 0.96 9.63 -5.24
CA ALA A 97 0.86 9.46 -3.79
C ALA A 97 -0.14 8.33 -3.48
N VAL A 98 0.27 7.34 -2.70
CA VAL A 98 -0.57 6.19 -2.34
C VAL A 98 -0.49 5.92 -0.86
N THR A 99 -1.65 5.79 -0.22
CA THR A 99 -1.77 5.18 1.11
C THR A 99 -2.39 3.79 0.96
N LEU A 100 -1.63 2.78 1.35
CA LEU A 100 -2.06 1.38 1.35
C LEU A 100 -2.49 1.01 2.77
N TRP A 101 -3.73 0.59 2.93
CA TRP A 101 -4.37 0.25 4.18
C TRP A 101 -4.48 -1.26 4.36
N THR A 102 -4.15 -1.75 5.54
CA THR A 102 -4.35 -3.15 5.95
C THR A 102 -4.71 -3.19 7.43
N ASP A 103 -5.54 -4.14 7.84
CA ASP A 103 -5.84 -4.41 9.26
C ASP A 103 -4.89 -5.48 9.86
N ALA A 104 -4.07 -6.10 9.04
CA ALA A 104 -3.11 -7.11 9.44
C ALA A 104 -1.88 -6.51 10.14
N VAL A 105 -1.85 -6.54 11.46
CA VAL A 105 -0.76 -5.98 12.30
C VAL A 105 0.61 -6.55 11.89
N HIS A 106 0.70 -7.85 11.56
CA HIS A 106 1.96 -8.47 11.15
C HIS A 106 2.50 -7.92 9.82
N VAL A 107 1.62 -7.45 8.92
CA VAL A 107 2.00 -6.78 7.67
C VAL A 107 2.58 -5.40 7.99
N ILE A 108 1.93 -4.64 8.85
CA ILE A 108 2.42 -3.34 9.32
C ILE A 108 3.82 -3.47 9.96
N GLU A 109 3.96 -4.39 10.90
CA GLU A 109 5.26 -4.63 11.55
C GLU A 109 6.32 -5.11 10.54
N GLY A 110 5.92 -5.97 9.60
CA GLY A 110 6.77 -6.43 8.51
C GLY A 110 7.27 -5.27 7.65
N CYS A 111 6.38 -4.40 7.20
CA CYS A 111 6.69 -3.24 6.35
C CYS A 111 7.53 -2.18 7.05
N HIS A 112 7.20 -1.84 8.30
CA HIS A 112 7.83 -0.71 8.99
C HIS A 112 9.10 -1.11 9.76
N ARG A 113 9.16 -2.35 10.28
CA ARG A 113 10.22 -2.76 11.20
C ARG A 113 11.04 -3.94 10.69
N TYR A 114 10.36 -5.04 10.35
CA TYR A 114 11.07 -6.30 10.19
C TYR A 114 11.74 -6.48 8.84
N ARG A 115 11.23 -5.90 7.75
CA ARG A 115 11.82 -6.09 6.41
C ARG A 115 13.30 -5.67 6.34
N ALA A 116 13.66 -4.53 6.93
CA ALA A 116 15.04 -4.07 7.00
C ALA A 116 15.94 -5.02 7.82
N ILE A 117 15.42 -5.51 8.95
CA ILE A 117 16.11 -6.48 9.80
C ILE A 117 16.30 -7.80 9.06
N TRP A 118 15.25 -8.31 8.40
CA TRP A 118 15.32 -9.56 7.64
C TRP A 118 16.28 -9.48 6.47
N ARG A 119 16.25 -8.39 5.71
CA ARG A 119 17.19 -8.13 4.60
C ARG A 119 18.63 -8.20 5.09
N ASN A 120 18.96 -7.49 6.17
CA ASN A 120 20.30 -7.47 6.75
C ASN A 120 20.72 -8.82 7.35
N ASN A 121 19.77 -9.69 7.72
CA ASN A 121 20.01 -11.02 8.28
C ASN A 121 19.86 -12.15 7.25
N GLY A 122 19.84 -11.84 5.95
CA GLY A 122 19.70 -12.83 4.87
C GLY A 122 18.34 -13.55 4.88
N TRP A 123 17.27 -12.86 5.30
CA TRP A 123 15.88 -13.36 5.34
C TRP A 123 15.69 -14.58 6.22
N LYS A 124 16.37 -14.60 7.36
CA LYS A 124 16.33 -15.68 8.35
C LYS A 124 15.71 -15.21 9.66
N ARG A 125 15.12 -16.16 10.39
CA ARG A 125 14.54 -15.89 11.70
C ARG A 125 15.62 -15.46 12.70
N ILE A 126 15.33 -14.43 13.49
CA ILE A 126 16.09 -14.01 14.65
C ILE A 126 15.29 -14.45 15.87
N THR A 127 15.74 -15.50 16.53
CA THR A 127 15.06 -16.08 17.70
C THR A 127 16.12 -16.71 18.63
N PRO A 128 15.94 -16.67 19.95
CA PRO A 128 16.79 -17.40 20.90
C PRO A 128 16.69 -18.93 20.76
N ASN A 129 15.59 -19.42 20.19
CA ASN A 129 15.42 -20.86 19.98
C ASN A 129 16.39 -21.39 18.92
N GLN A 130 17.38 -22.18 19.34
CA GLN A 130 18.43 -22.72 18.48
C GLN A 130 17.89 -23.59 17.34
N ARG A 131 16.76 -24.29 17.53
CA ARG A 131 16.16 -25.17 16.51
C ARG A 131 15.53 -24.42 15.34
N THR A 132 15.06 -23.19 15.58
CA THR A 132 14.38 -22.35 14.58
C THR A 132 15.24 -21.18 14.13
N ARG A 133 16.29 -20.84 14.88
CA ARG A 133 17.23 -19.77 14.52
C ARG A 133 17.89 -20.07 13.18
N ARG A 134 18.02 -19.06 12.33
CA ARG A 134 18.56 -19.13 10.98
C ARG A 134 17.72 -19.92 9.97
N ARG A 135 16.55 -20.45 10.33
CA ARG A 135 15.60 -20.92 9.31
C ARG A 135 15.04 -19.73 8.51
N PRO A 136 14.62 -19.94 7.26
CA PRO A 136 13.92 -18.90 6.52
C PRO A 136 12.73 -18.35 7.30
N ILE A 137 12.41 -17.08 7.12
CA ILE A 137 11.14 -16.55 7.62
C ILE A 137 9.98 -17.16 6.82
N PRO A 138 8.77 -17.22 7.38
CA PRO A 138 7.59 -17.58 6.61
C PRO A 138 7.43 -16.64 5.42
N ASP A 139 6.90 -17.12 4.31
CA ASP A 139 6.60 -16.34 3.11
C ASP A 139 7.79 -15.50 2.60
N ARG A 140 9.02 -15.98 2.83
CA ARG A 140 10.27 -15.25 2.50
C ARG A 140 10.26 -14.66 1.10
N ASN A 141 9.84 -15.44 0.11
CA ASN A 141 9.88 -15.00 -1.29
C ASN A 141 8.88 -13.88 -1.56
N ILE A 142 7.72 -13.90 -0.89
CA ILE A 142 6.69 -12.84 -0.96
C ILE A 142 7.24 -11.57 -0.33
N TRP A 143 7.82 -11.68 0.88
CA TRP A 143 8.43 -10.55 1.58
C TRP A 143 9.61 -9.92 0.83
N GLN A 144 10.42 -10.71 0.13
CA GLN A 144 11.52 -10.19 -0.69
C GLN A 144 11.02 -9.37 -1.88
N GLN A 145 9.97 -9.82 -2.55
CA GLN A 145 9.34 -9.08 -3.65
C GLN A 145 8.70 -7.79 -3.15
N LEU A 146 7.96 -7.87 -2.04
CA LEU A 146 7.31 -6.73 -1.39
C LEU A 146 8.35 -5.68 -0.97
N ASP A 147 9.45 -6.09 -0.33
CA ASP A 147 10.54 -5.21 0.06
C ASP A 147 11.15 -4.49 -1.14
N SER A 148 11.42 -5.22 -2.22
CA SER A 148 11.93 -4.65 -3.48
C SER A 148 10.98 -3.62 -4.10
N LEU A 149 9.66 -3.83 -4.02
CA LEU A 149 8.66 -2.88 -4.50
C LEU A 149 8.63 -1.62 -3.64
N LEU A 150 8.58 -1.75 -2.31
CA LEU A 150 8.59 -0.60 -1.40
C LEU A 150 9.87 0.23 -1.50
N GLU A 151 11.02 -0.39 -1.76
CA GLU A 151 12.28 0.34 -2.00
C GLU A 151 12.23 1.20 -3.27
N ARG A 152 11.59 0.69 -4.32
CA ARG A 152 11.45 1.40 -5.60
C ARG A 152 10.35 2.45 -5.59
N HIS A 153 9.38 2.34 -4.69
CA HIS A 153 8.21 3.22 -4.59
C HIS A 153 8.12 3.88 -3.21
N PRO A 154 9.07 4.76 -2.83
CA PRO A 154 9.12 5.38 -1.50
C PRO A 154 7.95 6.35 -1.22
N HIS A 155 7.16 6.67 -2.23
CA HIS A 155 5.93 7.47 -2.12
C HIS A 155 4.72 6.66 -1.63
N VAL A 156 4.84 5.34 -1.54
CA VAL A 156 3.80 4.48 -0.99
C VAL A 156 3.96 4.40 0.52
N VAL A 157 2.91 4.80 1.22
CA VAL A 157 2.83 4.70 2.68
C VAL A 157 1.92 3.54 3.04
N VAL A 158 2.37 2.62 3.88
CA VAL A 158 1.56 1.50 4.38
C VAL A 158 1.04 1.87 5.76
N GLU A 159 -0.28 1.86 5.93
CA GLU A 159 -0.95 2.31 7.15
C GLU A 159 -1.91 1.24 7.68
N TRP A 160 -2.09 1.25 9.00
CA TRP A 160 -3.05 0.38 9.64
C TRP A 160 -4.46 0.96 9.62
N CYS A 161 -5.45 0.14 9.30
CA CYS A 161 -6.85 0.44 9.53
C CYS A 161 -7.46 -0.59 10.49
N LYS A 162 -8.56 -0.23 11.14
CA LYS A 162 -9.29 -1.17 11.98
C LYS A 162 -10.18 -2.06 11.11
N GLY A 163 -9.97 -3.37 11.17
CA GLY A 163 -10.86 -4.35 10.53
C GLY A 163 -12.28 -4.31 11.09
N HIS A 164 -13.26 -4.63 10.27
CA HIS A 164 -14.68 -4.72 10.62
C HIS A 164 -15.21 -3.48 11.37
N SER A 165 -14.81 -2.29 10.93
CA SER A 165 -15.18 -1.01 11.57
C SER A 165 -16.10 -0.15 10.71
N GLY A 166 -16.63 -0.68 9.60
CA GLY A 166 -17.45 0.06 8.65
C GLY A 166 -16.63 0.89 7.65
N THR A 167 -15.31 0.69 7.56
CA THR A 167 -14.48 1.29 6.52
C THR A 167 -14.78 0.61 5.19
N VAL A 168 -15.55 1.26 4.32
CA VAL A 168 -16.11 0.69 3.07
C VAL A 168 -15.05 -0.05 2.23
N GLY A 169 -13.88 0.55 2.03
CA GLY A 169 -12.81 -0.07 1.25
C GLY A 169 -12.28 -1.36 1.87
N ASN A 170 -12.12 -1.40 3.21
CA ASN A 170 -11.66 -2.60 3.93
C ASN A 170 -12.71 -3.71 3.93
N GLU A 171 -13.97 -3.37 4.21
CA GLU A 171 -15.08 -4.34 4.18
C GLU A 171 -15.23 -4.96 2.77
N TYR A 172 -15.00 -4.16 1.74
CA TYR A 172 -15.08 -4.67 0.38
C TYR A 172 -13.86 -5.55 0.01
N ALA A 173 -12.65 -5.19 0.44
CA ALA A 173 -11.48 -6.03 0.27
C ALA A 173 -11.65 -7.40 0.97
N ASP A 174 -12.16 -7.42 2.22
CA ASP A 174 -12.50 -8.62 2.97
C ASP A 174 -13.53 -9.50 2.23
N ALA A 175 -14.62 -8.90 1.74
CA ALA A 175 -15.63 -9.65 0.97
C ALA A 175 -15.03 -10.30 -0.29
N LEU A 176 -14.20 -9.56 -1.06
CA LEU A 176 -13.53 -10.08 -2.25
C LEU A 176 -12.51 -11.18 -1.91
N ALA A 177 -11.73 -11.02 -0.83
CA ALA A 177 -10.76 -12.04 -0.39
C ALA A 177 -11.45 -13.36 -0.02
N ARG A 178 -12.66 -13.28 0.56
CA ARG A 178 -13.52 -14.45 0.83
C ARG A 178 -14.20 -15.01 -0.41
N GLY A 179 -14.11 -14.35 -1.56
CA GLY A 179 -14.73 -14.79 -2.81
C GLY A 179 -16.20 -14.40 -2.94
N VAL A 180 -16.65 -13.38 -2.22
CA VAL A 180 -18.01 -12.82 -2.36
C VAL A 180 -18.03 -11.84 -3.52
N SER A 181 -18.89 -12.09 -4.52
CA SER A 181 -19.05 -11.22 -5.69
C SER A 181 -19.74 -9.89 -5.32
N HIS A 182 -19.43 -8.82 -6.05
CA HIS A 182 -19.93 -7.46 -5.85
C HIS A 182 -21.46 -7.32 -5.71
N ALA A 183 -22.23 -8.27 -6.22
CA ALA A 183 -23.70 -8.23 -6.17
C ALA A 183 -24.33 -8.47 -4.79
N THR A 184 -23.53 -8.83 -3.77
CA THR A 184 -24.05 -9.24 -2.45
C THR A 184 -23.72 -8.24 -1.35
N VAL A 185 -22.96 -7.18 -1.64
CA VAL A 185 -22.52 -6.17 -0.66
C VAL A 185 -23.29 -4.86 -0.87
N ILE A 186 -24.65 -4.93 -0.77
CA ILE A 186 -25.55 -3.77 -0.71
C ILE A 186 -26.24 -3.80 0.64
#